data_37f3fbe16a9748bead64ba89ad16d736
#
_entry.id   37f3fbe16a9748bead64ba89ad16d736
#
_cell.length_a   1.000
_cell.length_b   1.000
_cell.length_c   1.000
_cell.angle_alpha   90.00
_cell.angle_beta   90.00
_cell.angle_gamma   90.00
#
_symmetry.space_group_name_H-M   'P 1'
#
loop_
_entity.id
_entity.type
_entity.pdbx_description
1 polymer ?
#
loop_
_entity_poly.entity_id
_entity_poly.type
_entity_poly.pdbx_seq_one_letter_code
_entity_poly.pdbx_strand_id
1 'polypeptide(L)'
;MVEIGNVVVAKNDKRLLGEVLAIDEMDRATVKLCESGVEVLMDIASLYCTGSNQPQRESGKTVHILGTEYKILIIEEGDYRFDLEADGWVDPMAKEILIYNYKQDAISVKDLVAYQRKVIRHEIVHAFLYESGLWQNSYGSKCWAQNEEMVDWFAIQEPKIHSAYIEAGCE
;
A
#
# COMPACT_ATOMS: atom_id res chain seq x y z
N MET A 1 -19.29 -0.17 5.85
CA MET A 1 -20.56 0.28 5.21
C MET A 1 -20.42 1.77 5.00
N VAL A 2 -20.82 2.30 3.84
CA VAL A 2 -20.79 3.76 3.58
C VAL A 2 -22.01 4.39 4.24
N GLU A 3 -21.83 5.45 5.01
CA GLU A 3 -22.88 6.15 5.75
C GLU A 3 -22.77 7.67 5.51
N ILE A 4 -23.85 8.40 5.76
CA ILE A 4 -23.85 9.87 5.69
C ILE A 4 -22.81 10.44 6.67
N GLY A 5 -22.04 11.42 6.19
CA GLY A 5 -20.93 12.02 6.94
C GLY A 5 -19.60 11.25 6.82
N ASN A 6 -19.58 10.10 6.15
CA ASN A 6 -18.31 9.42 5.87
C ASN A 6 -17.53 10.20 4.80
N VAL A 7 -16.22 10.23 4.96
CA VAL A 7 -15.32 10.62 3.89
C VAL A 7 -15.05 9.39 3.04
N VAL A 8 -15.21 9.52 1.73
CA VAL A 8 -15.09 8.41 0.77
C VAL A 8 -14.18 8.78 -0.38
N VAL A 9 -13.60 7.77 -1.01
CA VAL A 9 -12.81 7.91 -2.23
C VAL A 9 -13.34 6.96 -3.30
N ALA A 10 -13.35 7.39 -4.57
CA ALA A 10 -13.78 6.54 -5.66
C ALA A 10 -12.76 5.43 -5.94
N LYS A 11 -13.23 4.18 -6.13
CA LYS A 11 -12.39 3.01 -6.41
C LYS A 11 -11.58 3.14 -7.70
N ASN A 12 -12.17 3.79 -8.70
CA ASN A 12 -11.60 3.96 -10.03
C ASN A 12 -10.82 5.28 -10.22
N ASP A 13 -10.94 6.22 -9.29
CA ASP A 13 -10.15 7.45 -9.27
C ASP A 13 -9.93 7.94 -7.84
N LYS A 14 -8.78 7.58 -7.29
CA LYS A 14 -8.39 7.93 -5.90
C LYS A 14 -8.24 9.43 -5.64
N ARG A 15 -8.24 10.27 -6.68
CA ARG A 15 -8.26 11.73 -6.54
C ARG A 15 -9.64 12.27 -6.19
N LEU A 16 -10.69 11.49 -6.45
CA LEU A 16 -12.06 11.87 -6.12
C LEU A 16 -12.38 11.56 -4.65
N LEU A 17 -11.83 12.38 -3.75
CA LEU A 17 -12.11 12.35 -2.32
C LEU A 17 -13.27 13.28 -1.99
N GLY A 18 -14.23 12.81 -1.21
CA GLY A 18 -15.39 13.61 -0.85
C GLY A 18 -16.12 13.13 0.39
N GLU A 19 -17.06 13.94 0.89
CA GLU A 19 -17.93 13.63 2.01
C GLU A 19 -19.32 13.19 1.50
N VAL A 20 -19.86 12.13 2.08
CA VAL A 20 -21.22 11.63 1.77
C VAL A 20 -22.25 12.52 2.45
N LEU A 21 -23.06 13.23 1.65
CA LEU A 21 -24.11 14.11 2.13
C LEU A 21 -25.47 13.40 2.25
N ALA A 22 -25.76 12.46 1.37
CA ALA A 22 -27.00 11.72 1.34
C ALA A 22 -26.83 10.35 0.66
N ILE A 23 -27.70 9.41 0.98
CA ILE A 23 -27.79 8.09 0.34
C ILE A 23 -29.25 7.91 -0.07
N ASP A 24 -29.49 7.52 -1.32
CA ASP A 24 -30.83 7.26 -1.85
C ASP A 24 -31.26 5.78 -1.71
N GLU A 25 -32.51 5.49 -2.05
CA GLU A 25 -33.08 4.14 -1.97
C GLU A 25 -32.48 3.15 -3.00
N MET A 26 -31.65 3.62 -3.92
CA MET A 26 -30.97 2.81 -4.95
C MET A 26 -29.49 2.59 -4.63
N ASP A 27 -29.06 2.75 -3.38
CA ASP A 27 -27.66 2.64 -2.92
C ASP A 27 -26.69 3.56 -3.67
N ARG A 28 -27.13 4.79 -3.99
CA ARG A 28 -26.27 5.84 -4.54
C ARG A 28 -26.04 6.92 -3.50
N ALA A 29 -24.80 7.36 -3.39
CA ALA A 29 -24.37 8.41 -2.48
C ALA A 29 -24.21 9.74 -3.22
N THR A 30 -24.77 10.81 -2.68
CA THR A 30 -24.39 12.18 -3.05
C THR A 30 -23.13 12.53 -2.32
N VAL A 31 -22.02 12.69 -3.04
CA VAL A 31 -20.69 12.96 -2.51
C VAL A 31 -20.28 14.38 -2.88
N LYS A 32 -19.94 15.19 -1.89
CA LYS A 32 -19.35 16.51 -2.08
C LYS A 32 -17.83 16.38 -2.15
N LEU A 33 -17.25 16.66 -3.31
CA LEU A 33 -15.81 16.55 -3.53
C LEU A 33 -15.03 17.60 -2.72
N CYS A 34 -14.00 17.17 -2.01
CA CYS A 34 -13.22 18.02 -1.11
C CYS A 34 -12.48 19.15 -1.84
N GLU A 35 -11.95 18.91 -3.04
CA GLU A 35 -11.17 19.92 -3.78
C GLU A 35 -12.06 20.96 -4.46
N SER A 36 -13.16 20.54 -5.07
CA SER A 36 -14.00 21.44 -5.91
C SER A 36 -15.26 21.90 -5.23
N GLY A 37 -15.69 21.23 -4.15
CA GLY A 37 -16.99 21.45 -3.52
C GLY A 37 -18.19 21.00 -4.36
N VAL A 38 -17.96 20.40 -5.53
CA VAL A 38 -19.01 19.90 -6.42
C VAL A 38 -19.65 18.67 -5.84
N GLU A 39 -20.98 18.59 -5.91
CA GLU A 39 -21.73 17.39 -5.51
C GLU A 39 -21.89 16.48 -6.72
N VAL A 40 -21.53 15.20 -6.53
CA VAL A 40 -21.64 14.15 -7.54
C VAL A 40 -22.43 12.98 -6.98
N LEU A 41 -23.23 12.34 -7.83
CA LEU A 41 -23.96 11.13 -7.47
C LEU A 41 -23.13 9.91 -7.88
N MET A 42 -22.83 9.04 -6.92
CA MET A 42 -21.98 7.88 -7.12
C MET A 42 -22.62 6.63 -6.54
N ASP A 43 -22.42 5.48 -7.18
CA ASP A 43 -22.81 4.18 -6.63
C ASP A 43 -21.98 3.86 -5.41
N ILE A 44 -22.61 3.48 -4.29
CA ILE A 44 -21.92 3.11 -3.05
C ILE A 44 -20.92 1.97 -3.29
N ALA A 45 -21.24 1.02 -4.15
CA ALA A 45 -20.34 -0.07 -4.52
C ALA A 45 -19.04 0.41 -5.17
N SER A 46 -19.02 1.63 -5.75
CA SER A 46 -17.85 2.26 -6.35
C SER A 46 -17.01 3.10 -5.38
N LEU A 47 -17.36 3.12 -4.10
CA LEU A 47 -16.71 3.94 -3.08
C LEU A 47 -15.96 3.09 -2.06
N TYR A 48 -14.83 3.61 -1.59
CA TYR A 48 -14.20 3.20 -0.34
C TYR A 48 -14.49 4.24 0.74
N CYS A 49 -14.93 3.79 1.89
CA CYS A 49 -15.08 4.66 3.05
C CYS A 49 -13.71 4.91 3.67
N THR A 50 -13.29 6.19 3.68
CA THR A 50 -12.09 6.62 4.40
C THR A 50 -12.44 7.07 5.83
N GLY A 51 -13.71 6.96 6.20
CA GLY A 51 -14.45 7.54 7.31
C GLY A 51 -13.73 7.62 8.63
N SER A 52 -14.32 8.34 9.58
CA SER A 52 -13.84 8.66 10.93
C SER A 52 -13.39 7.47 11.79
N ASN A 53 -13.62 6.26 11.36
CA ASN A 53 -12.84 5.09 11.68
C ASN A 53 -11.66 5.04 10.71
N GLN A 54 -10.63 5.88 10.93
CA GLN A 54 -9.30 5.38 10.57
C GLN A 54 -9.27 3.96 11.13
N PRO A 55 -8.97 2.91 10.31
CA PRO A 55 -8.75 1.60 10.86
C PRO A 55 -7.83 1.84 12.04
N GLN A 56 -8.25 1.44 13.24
CA GLN A 56 -7.41 1.58 14.43
C GLN A 56 -6.09 1.06 13.97
N ARG A 57 -5.06 1.93 14.02
CA ARG A 57 -3.73 1.59 13.53
C ARG A 57 -3.37 0.32 14.24
N GLU A 58 -3.71 -0.81 13.61
CA GLU A 58 -3.32 -2.11 14.13
C GLU A 58 -1.84 -1.99 14.36
N SER A 59 -1.37 -2.51 15.49
CA SER A 59 0.02 -2.47 15.91
C SER A 59 0.89 -3.15 14.84
N GLY A 60 1.10 -2.43 13.75
CA GLY A 60 1.96 -2.86 12.66
C GLY A 60 3.37 -3.04 13.20
N LYS A 61 4.08 -4.02 12.70
CA LYS A 61 5.52 -4.11 12.95
C LYS A 61 6.17 -2.83 12.48
N THR A 62 7.11 -2.30 13.27
CA THR A 62 7.97 -1.20 12.84
C THR A 62 9.30 -1.75 12.35
N VAL A 63 9.86 -1.08 11.34
CA VAL A 63 11.19 -1.35 10.83
C VAL A 63 11.95 -0.04 10.66
N HIS A 64 13.23 -0.02 10.99
CA HIS A 64 14.07 1.15 10.81
C HIS A 64 14.87 1.04 9.51
N ILE A 65 14.70 2.01 8.66
CA ILE A 65 15.30 2.09 7.33
C ILE A 65 16.19 3.33 7.28
N LEU A 66 17.49 3.14 7.32
CA LEU A 66 18.49 4.22 7.40
C LEU A 66 18.18 5.26 8.50
N GLY A 67 17.65 4.78 9.64
CA GLY A 67 17.32 5.63 10.80
C GLY A 67 15.89 6.19 10.78
N THR A 68 15.13 6.03 9.70
CA THR A 68 13.72 6.39 9.61
C THR A 68 12.84 5.21 10.01
N GLU A 69 11.88 5.44 10.92
CA GLU A 69 10.90 4.42 11.31
C GLU A 69 9.78 4.32 10.28
N TYR A 70 9.55 3.11 9.78
CA TYR A 70 8.43 2.75 8.91
C TYR A 70 7.49 1.77 9.61
N LYS A 71 6.19 1.91 9.38
CA LYS A 71 5.15 0.97 9.85
C LYS A 71 4.80 0.00 8.75
N ILE A 72 4.82 -1.31 9.04
CA ILE A 72 4.33 -2.34 8.14
C ILE A 72 2.88 -2.62 8.51
N LEU A 73 1.96 -2.35 7.59
CA LEU A 73 0.52 -2.52 7.76
C LEU A 73 0.02 -3.62 6.84
N ILE A 74 -0.70 -4.58 7.39
CA ILE A 74 -1.42 -5.58 6.60
C ILE A 74 -2.79 -5.00 6.30
N ILE A 75 -3.13 -4.89 5.02
CA ILE A 75 -4.39 -4.29 4.56
C ILE A 75 -5.31 -5.34 3.96
N GLU A 76 -6.59 -5.21 4.24
CA GLU A 76 -7.64 -6.12 3.76
C GLU A 76 -8.27 -5.62 2.46
N GLU A 77 -8.90 -6.53 1.74
CA GLU A 77 -9.74 -6.18 0.59
C GLU A 77 -10.84 -5.19 1.01
N GLY A 78 -10.98 -4.11 0.25
CA GLY A 78 -11.91 -3.02 0.56
C GLY A 78 -11.27 -1.83 1.29
N ASP A 79 -10.02 -1.92 1.69
CA ASP A 79 -9.26 -0.75 2.14
C ASP A 79 -9.01 0.20 0.96
N TYR A 80 -9.31 1.50 1.13
CA TYR A 80 -9.14 2.50 0.06
C TYR A 80 -7.69 2.65 -0.42
N ARG A 81 -6.73 2.24 0.41
CA ARG A 81 -5.29 2.24 0.10
C ARG A 81 -4.89 1.07 -0.78
N PHE A 82 -5.78 0.09 -0.96
CA PHE A 82 -5.50 -1.11 -1.73
C PHE A 82 -5.49 -0.81 -3.23
N ASP A 83 -4.39 -1.16 -3.88
CA ASP A 83 -4.27 -1.15 -5.34
C ASP A 83 -4.34 -2.59 -5.85
N LEU A 84 -5.36 -2.89 -6.67
CA LEU A 84 -5.60 -4.24 -7.21
C LEU A 84 -4.45 -4.76 -8.09
N GLU A 85 -3.57 -3.90 -8.55
CA GLU A 85 -2.45 -4.26 -9.40
C GLU A 85 -1.14 -4.51 -8.62
N ALA A 86 -1.13 -4.25 -7.29
CA ALA A 86 0.06 -4.39 -6.47
C ALA A 86 -0.17 -5.31 -5.27
N ASP A 87 0.83 -6.12 -4.95
CA ASP A 87 0.85 -7.00 -3.77
C ASP A 87 1.18 -6.23 -2.49
N GLY A 88 1.87 -5.12 -2.63
CA GLY A 88 2.23 -4.19 -1.59
C GLY A 88 2.72 -2.88 -2.19
N TRP A 89 2.94 -1.87 -1.38
CA TRP A 89 3.58 -0.63 -1.78
C TRP A 89 4.12 0.15 -0.59
N VAL A 90 5.08 1.00 -0.84
CA VAL A 90 5.63 1.95 0.11
C VAL A 90 4.99 3.31 -0.09
N ASP A 91 4.47 3.89 1.00
CA ASP A 91 4.23 5.32 1.07
C ASP A 91 5.37 5.99 1.82
N PRO A 92 6.34 6.57 1.12
CA PRO A 92 7.51 7.15 1.78
C PRO A 92 7.20 8.49 2.46
N MET A 93 6.07 9.12 2.19
CA MET A 93 5.63 10.34 2.85
C MET A 93 4.94 10.03 4.18
N ALA A 94 4.10 9.01 4.20
CA ALA A 94 3.45 8.52 5.42
C ALA A 94 4.37 7.65 6.28
N LYS A 95 5.52 7.19 5.74
CA LYS A 95 6.43 6.21 6.36
C LYS A 95 5.69 4.89 6.66
N GLU A 96 4.96 4.42 5.67
CA GLU A 96 4.17 3.20 5.73
C GLU A 96 4.56 2.23 4.61
N ILE A 97 4.62 0.94 4.97
CA ILE A 97 4.75 -0.18 4.05
C ILE A 97 3.43 -0.94 4.14
N LEU A 98 2.70 -0.99 3.03
CA LEU A 98 1.37 -1.58 2.96
C LEU A 98 1.47 -2.92 2.25
N ILE A 99 0.95 -3.98 2.87
CA ILE A 99 1.03 -5.35 2.36
C ILE A 99 -0.40 -5.90 2.28
N TYR A 100 -0.77 -6.42 1.12
CA TYR A 100 -2.08 -7.03 0.97
C TYR A 100 -2.19 -8.35 1.72
N ASN A 101 -3.31 -8.56 2.41
CA ASN A 101 -3.61 -9.81 3.10
C ASN A 101 -4.31 -10.80 2.16
N TYR A 102 -3.51 -11.60 1.45
CA TYR A 102 -4.04 -12.61 0.54
C TYR A 102 -4.77 -13.72 1.27
N LYS A 103 -5.90 -14.14 0.72
CA LYS A 103 -6.62 -15.34 1.12
C LYS A 103 -6.29 -16.49 0.16
N GLN A 104 -6.14 -17.69 0.70
CA GLN A 104 -5.88 -18.88 -0.10
C GLN A 104 -7.07 -19.14 -1.03
N ASP A 105 -6.80 -19.31 -2.31
CA ASP A 105 -7.75 -19.71 -3.34
C ASP A 105 -7.15 -20.78 -4.28
N ALA A 106 -7.90 -21.18 -5.31
CA ALA A 106 -7.49 -22.25 -6.21
C ALA A 106 -6.30 -21.89 -7.13
N ILE A 107 -6.01 -20.61 -7.32
CA ILE A 107 -4.97 -20.11 -8.22
C ILE A 107 -3.81 -19.42 -7.48
N SER A 108 -3.96 -19.20 -6.18
CA SER A 108 -2.91 -18.56 -5.38
C SER A 108 -1.70 -19.47 -5.19
N VAL A 109 -0.56 -18.87 -4.87
CA VAL A 109 0.65 -19.62 -4.51
C VAL A 109 0.39 -20.49 -3.28
N LYS A 110 0.98 -21.70 -3.24
CA LYS A 110 0.71 -22.67 -2.17
C LYS A 110 1.16 -22.21 -0.80
N ASP A 111 2.26 -21.47 -0.72
CA ASP A 111 2.82 -20.93 0.52
C ASP A 111 2.66 -19.41 0.54
N LEU A 112 1.49 -18.96 0.97
CA LEU A 112 1.18 -17.52 1.10
C LEU A 112 2.03 -16.83 2.17
N VAL A 113 2.49 -17.55 3.19
CA VAL A 113 3.35 -16.98 4.24
C VAL A 113 4.73 -16.63 3.67
N ALA A 114 5.32 -17.56 2.91
CA ALA A 114 6.59 -17.30 2.23
C ALA A 114 6.46 -16.19 1.19
N TYR A 115 5.35 -16.18 0.47
CA TYR A 115 5.04 -15.14 -0.51
C TYR A 115 4.91 -13.75 0.15
N GLN A 116 4.13 -13.63 1.21
CA GLN A 116 3.98 -12.37 1.94
C GLN A 116 5.32 -11.86 2.49
N ARG A 117 6.17 -12.75 3.00
CA ARG A 117 7.54 -12.36 3.41
C ARG A 117 8.37 -11.83 2.25
N LYS A 118 8.23 -12.44 1.05
CA LYS A 118 8.89 -11.93 -0.16
C LYS A 118 8.40 -10.51 -0.49
N VAL A 119 7.08 -10.27 -0.44
CA VAL A 119 6.50 -8.94 -0.70
C VAL A 119 7.01 -7.92 0.33
N ILE A 120 7.01 -8.26 1.62
CA ILE A 120 7.55 -7.36 2.66
C ILE A 120 9.01 -6.96 2.35
N ARG A 121 9.87 -7.92 1.97
CA ARG A 121 11.26 -7.62 1.61
C ARG A 121 11.37 -6.72 0.38
N HIS A 122 10.51 -6.93 -0.61
CA HIS A 122 10.41 -6.10 -1.80
C HIS A 122 10.13 -4.64 -1.42
N GLU A 123 9.12 -4.40 -0.60
CA GLU A 123 8.74 -3.05 -0.18
C GLU A 123 9.81 -2.41 0.73
N ILE A 124 10.47 -3.18 1.57
CA ILE A 124 11.63 -2.69 2.35
C ILE A 124 12.75 -2.21 1.44
N VAL A 125 13.03 -2.91 0.34
CA VAL A 125 14.05 -2.48 -0.64
C VAL A 125 13.66 -1.15 -1.28
N HIS A 126 12.39 -0.97 -1.66
CA HIS A 126 11.89 0.32 -2.15
C HIS A 126 12.09 1.45 -1.14
N ALA A 127 11.77 1.20 0.14
CA ALA A 127 11.97 2.18 1.20
C ALA A 127 13.47 2.54 1.38
N PHE A 128 14.39 1.56 1.32
CA PHE A 128 15.83 1.82 1.35
C PHE A 128 16.28 2.68 0.16
N LEU A 129 15.80 2.38 -1.04
CA LEU A 129 16.14 3.16 -2.23
C LEU A 129 15.62 4.59 -2.12
N TYR A 130 14.44 4.79 -1.51
CA TYR A 130 13.90 6.12 -1.26
C TYR A 130 14.72 6.89 -0.22
N GLU A 131 14.95 6.32 0.98
CA GLU A 131 15.66 6.98 2.09
C GLU A 131 17.11 7.28 1.75
N SER A 132 17.74 6.47 0.89
CA SER A 132 19.10 6.72 0.39
C SER A 132 19.18 7.85 -0.64
N GLY A 133 18.05 8.39 -1.11
CA GLY A 133 18.00 9.40 -2.16
C GLY A 133 18.19 8.85 -3.59
N LEU A 134 18.40 7.54 -3.74
CA LEU A 134 18.57 6.92 -5.06
C LEU A 134 17.31 6.98 -5.91
N TRP A 135 16.14 6.86 -5.27
CA TRP A 135 14.85 6.97 -5.94
C TRP A 135 14.69 8.32 -6.64
N GLN A 136 14.95 9.43 -5.93
CA GLN A 136 14.81 10.78 -6.45
C GLN A 136 15.91 11.13 -7.45
N ASN A 137 17.09 10.55 -7.29
CA ASN A 137 18.25 10.80 -8.16
C ASN A 137 18.32 9.85 -9.37
N SER A 138 17.38 8.90 -9.46
CA SER A 138 17.24 8.04 -10.62
C SER A 138 16.58 8.82 -11.75
N TYR A 139 17.39 9.52 -12.57
CA TYR A 139 16.90 10.35 -13.66
C TYR A 139 16.68 9.56 -14.95
N GLY A 140 15.47 9.63 -15.47
CA GLY A 140 15.11 9.01 -16.74
C GLY A 140 14.24 7.76 -16.59
N SER A 141 13.49 7.44 -17.63
CA SER A 141 12.59 6.30 -17.67
C SER A 141 13.33 5.00 -17.38
N LYS A 142 12.98 4.32 -16.31
CA LYS A 142 13.48 3.02 -15.89
C LYS A 142 14.92 3.03 -15.33
N CYS A 143 15.19 3.98 -14.45
CA CYS A 143 16.42 3.94 -13.67
C CYS A 143 16.45 2.72 -12.75
N TRP A 144 17.66 2.21 -12.48
CA TRP A 144 17.86 0.98 -11.74
C TRP A 144 17.18 0.98 -10.34
N ALA A 145 17.09 2.12 -9.66
CA ALA A 145 16.46 2.26 -8.35
C ALA A 145 14.92 2.15 -8.36
N GLN A 146 14.30 2.17 -9.55
CA GLN A 146 12.87 1.98 -9.76
C GLN A 146 12.59 0.73 -10.62
N ASN A 147 13.61 -0.08 -10.84
CA ASN A 147 13.49 -1.29 -11.65
C ASN A 147 12.96 -2.43 -10.80
N GLU A 148 11.73 -2.87 -11.06
CA GLU A 148 11.05 -3.92 -10.32
C GLU A 148 11.78 -5.27 -10.35
N GLU A 149 12.42 -5.62 -11.47
CA GLU A 149 13.21 -6.85 -11.58
C GLU A 149 14.40 -6.83 -10.62
N MET A 150 15.06 -5.69 -10.47
CA MET A 150 16.17 -5.52 -9.54
C MET A 150 15.69 -5.56 -8.09
N VAL A 151 14.57 -4.89 -7.77
CA VAL A 151 13.98 -4.89 -6.43
C VAL A 151 13.54 -6.31 -6.05
N ASP A 152 12.88 -7.03 -6.95
CA ASP A 152 12.50 -8.44 -6.77
C ASP A 152 13.73 -9.35 -6.57
N TRP A 153 14.77 -9.16 -7.36
CA TRP A 153 16.00 -9.92 -7.21
C TRP A 153 16.59 -9.75 -5.82
N PHE A 154 16.70 -8.51 -5.33
CA PHE A 154 17.16 -8.23 -3.97
C PHE A 154 16.24 -8.87 -2.91
N ALA A 155 14.93 -8.69 -3.04
CA ALA A 155 13.96 -9.24 -2.09
C ALA A 155 14.01 -10.77 -2.01
N ILE A 156 14.30 -11.45 -3.12
CA ILE A 156 14.44 -12.92 -3.20
C ILE A 156 15.81 -13.38 -2.68
N GLN A 157 16.89 -12.69 -3.03
CA GLN A 157 18.26 -13.13 -2.74
C GLN A 157 18.78 -12.63 -1.38
N GLU A 158 18.21 -11.55 -0.82
CA GLU A 158 18.68 -10.94 0.43
C GLU A 158 18.90 -11.97 1.55
N PRO A 159 17.98 -12.89 1.89
CA PRO A 159 18.23 -13.85 2.96
C PRO A 159 19.44 -14.75 2.71
N LYS A 160 19.75 -15.06 1.47
CA LYS A 160 20.92 -15.88 1.09
C LYS A 160 22.20 -15.05 1.16
N ILE A 161 22.13 -13.79 0.71
CA ILE A 161 23.24 -12.82 0.77
C ILE A 161 23.58 -12.57 2.24
N HIS A 162 22.59 -12.31 3.07
CA HIS A 162 22.78 -12.12 4.51
C HIS A 162 23.39 -13.34 5.18
N SER A 163 22.90 -14.55 4.87
CA SER A 163 23.50 -15.80 5.36
C SER A 163 24.98 -15.93 4.98
N ALA A 164 25.33 -15.60 3.73
CA ALA A 164 26.73 -15.61 3.28
C ALA A 164 27.59 -14.55 4.01
N TYR A 165 27.02 -13.38 4.34
CA TYR A 165 27.71 -12.36 5.15
C TYR A 165 28.00 -12.86 6.56
N ILE A 166 27.04 -13.54 7.19
CA ILE A 166 27.22 -14.20 8.50
C ILE A 166 28.35 -15.23 8.42
N GLU A 167 28.30 -16.14 7.43
CA GLU A 167 29.33 -17.18 7.23
C GLU A 167 30.73 -16.59 7.01
N ALA A 168 30.81 -15.49 6.27
CA ALA A 168 32.06 -14.78 6.00
C ALA A 168 32.52 -13.91 7.18
N GLY A 169 31.69 -13.71 8.21
CA GLY A 169 31.98 -12.80 9.33
C GLY A 169 32.10 -11.35 8.89
N CYS A 170 31.34 -10.91 7.88
CA CYS A 170 31.37 -9.56 7.34
C CYS A 170 29.99 -8.88 7.37
N GLU A 171 29.18 -9.21 8.37
CA GLU A 171 27.88 -8.55 8.66
C GLU A 171 28.03 -7.04 8.88
#